data_91552a8e4123b50b0628fc42ff3165da
#
_entry.id   91552a8e4123b50b0628fc42ff3165da
#
_cell.length_a   1.000
_cell.length_b   1.000
_cell.length_c   1.000
_cell.angle_alpha   90.00
_cell.angle_beta   90.00
_cell.angle_gamma   90.00
#
_symmetry.space_group_name_H-M   'P 1'
#
loop_
_entity.id
_entity.type
_entity.pdbx_description
1 polymer ?
#
loop_
_entity_poly.entity_id
_entity_poly.type
_entity_poly.pdbx_seq_one_letter_code
_entity_poly.pdbx_strand_id
1 'polypeptide(L)'
;GGPIFYGHAARGFNESPKHEDNAYWYQAVRANEVYQMLDGKQLKAALLGKSRGERGKNTVELSGKTTGLAGIRVGDLAADQKGHVMKVVGDLLAPFREEDSQEAIKHIKAGGIENLHLSFYRDENLGDDEVWDVWQLEGPNMVSYFRGLPHVHAWLHIREPS
;
A
#
# COMPACT_ATOMS: atom_id res chain seq x y z
N GLY A 1 8.76 -13.14 6.24
CA GLY A 1 9.81 -12.74 5.32
C GLY A 1 10.32 -11.33 5.60
N GLY A 2 11.60 -11.07 5.34
CA GLY A 2 12.22 -9.77 5.51
C GLY A 2 11.73 -8.74 4.49
N PRO A 3 12.26 -7.51 4.55
CA PRO A 3 11.92 -6.47 3.60
C PRO A 3 12.17 -6.90 2.16
N ILE A 4 11.17 -6.72 1.31
CA ILE A 4 11.24 -7.03 -0.11
C ILE A 4 11.05 -5.73 -0.87
N PHE A 5 11.85 -5.52 -1.89
CA PHE A 5 11.70 -4.47 -2.87
C PHE A 5 11.39 -5.09 -4.22
N TYR A 6 10.35 -4.61 -4.86
CA TYR A 6 10.10 -4.89 -6.26
C TYR A 6 9.64 -3.61 -6.95
N GLY A 7 9.85 -3.55 -8.23
CA GLY A 7 9.50 -2.38 -8.99
C GLY A 7 9.73 -2.61 -10.45
N HIS A 8 9.47 -1.57 -11.17
CA HIS A 8 9.55 -1.53 -12.59
C HIS A 8 10.85 -0.87 -13.01
N ALA A 9 11.73 -1.60 -13.70
CA ALA A 9 12.97 -1.08 -14.25
C ALA A 9 12.78 -0.71 -15.73
N ALA A 10 11.95 0.31 -16.01
CA ALA A 10 11.84 0.83 -17.35
C ALA A 10 13.09 1.63 -17.72
N ARG A 11 13.52 1.49 -18.95
CA ARG A 11 14.49 2.40 -19.56
C ARG A 11 13.81 3.74 -19.88
N GLY A 12 13.44 4.51 -18.85
CA GLY A 12 12.83 5.81 -19.06
C GLY A 12 11.66 6.10 -18.13
N PHE A 13 11.11 7.26 -18.31
CA PHE A 13 9.99 7.79 -17.57
C PHE A 13 8.70 7.13 -18.06
N ASN A 14 7.95 6.50 -17.18
CA ASN A 14 6.80 5.73 -17.60
C ASN A 14 5.62 5.95 -16.64
N GLU A 15 4.97 7.09 -16.82
CA GLU A 15 3.79 7.47 -16.04
C GLU A 15 2.48 6.89 -16.58
N SER A 16 2.51 6.35 -17.80
CA SER A 16 1.27 5.85 -18.40
C SER A 16 0.81 4.54 -17.76
N PRO A 17 -0.37 4.50 -17.16
CA PRO A 17 -0.92 3.27 -16.58
C PRO A 17 -1.17 2.18 -17.63
N LYS A 18 -1.19 2.55 -18.91
CA LYS A 18 -1.41 1.65 -20.04
C LYS A 18 -0.13 1.17 -20.70
N HIS A 19 1.04 1.64 -20.24
CA HIS A 19 2.31 1.21 -20.82
C HIS A 19 2.60 -0.23 -20.42
N GLU A 20 2.97 -1.05 -21.40
CA GLU A 20 3.25 -2.48 -21.19
C GLU A 20 4.36 -2.74 -20.14
N ASP A 21 5.29 -1.80 -20.00
CA ASP A 21 6.35 -1.87 -19.01
C ASP A 21 5.90 -1.47 -17.61
N ASN A 22 4.66 -1.07 -17.39
CA ASN A 22 4.16 -0.65 -16.09
C ASN A 22 3.42 -1.78 -15.36
N ALA A 23 4.13 -2.88 -15.14
CA ALA A 23 3.60 -4.17 -14.69
C ALA A 23 2.86 -4.13 -13.34
N TYR A 24 3.17 -3.16 -12.46
CA TYR A 24 2.61 -3.10 -11.10
C TYR A 24 1.64 -1.92 -10.89
N TRP A 25 1.33 -1.18 -11.94
CA TRP A 25 0.43 -0.04 -11.84
C TRP A 25 -0.98 -0.41 -11.39
N TYR A 26 -1.43 -1.61 -11.65
CA TYR A 26 -2.73 -2.12 -11.19
C TYR A 26 -2.87 -2.03 -9.66
N GLN A 27 -1.78 -2.10 -8.92
CA GLN A 27 -1.78 -1.96 -7.46
C GLN A 27 -2.15 -0.54 -7.04
N ALA A 28 -1.63 0.48 -7.72
CA ALA A 28 -1.99 1.87 -7.49
C ALA A 28 -3.46 2.14 -7.86
N VAL A 29 -3.92 1.60 -8.97
CA VAL A 29 -5.32 1.71 -9.39
C VAL A 29 -6.25 1.09 -8.35
N ARG A 30 -5.91 -0.07 -7.82
CA ARG A 30 -6.71 -0.73 -6.77
C ARG A 30 -6.75 0.08 -5.48
N ALA A 31 -5.61 0.61 -5.05
CA ALA A 31 -5.55 1.47 -3.88
C ALA A 31 -6.39 2.74 -4.08
N ASN A 32 -6.32 3.34 -5.27
CA ASN A 32 -7.10 4.53 -5.59
C ASN A 32 -8.62 4.26 -5.62
N GLU A 33 -9.04 3.06 -5.97
CA GLU A 33 -10.46 2.65 -5.86
C GLU A 33 -10.94 2.74 -4.40
N VAL A 34 -10.11 2.35 -3.43
CA VAL A 34 -10.43 2.54 -2.00
C VAL A 34 -10.53 4.02 -1.67
N TYR A 35 -9.58 4.83 -2.15
CA TYR A 35 -9.61 6.29 -1.96
C TYR A 35 -10.92 6.90 -2.44
N GLN A 36 -11.41 6.49 -3.60
CA GLN A 36 -12.67 6.97 -4.19
C GLN A 36 -13.92 6.54 -3.41
N MET A 37 -13.83 5.48 -2.61
CA MET A 37 -14.92 5.01 -1.74
C MET A 37 -15.01 5.77 -0.41
N LEU A 38 -14.01 6.59 -0.06
CA LEU A 38 -13.93 7.27 1.22
C LEU A 38 -14.85 8.48 1.26
N ASP A 39 -15.57 8.69 2.39
CA ASP A 39 -16.30 9.91 2.65
C ASP A 39 -15.38 11.06 3.11
N GLY A 40 -15.92 12.26 3.30
CA GLY A 40 -15.12 13.44 3.62
C GLY A 40 -14.35 13.33 4.94
N LYS A 41 -14.88 12.65 5.94
CA LYS A 41 -14.21 12.42 7.23
C LYS A 41 -13.10 11.37 7.09
N GLN A 42 -13.37 10.30 6.37
CA GLN A 42 -12.39 9.26 6.06
C GLN A 42 -11.24 9.82 5.23
N LEU A 43 -11.52 10.67 4.24
CA LEU A 43 -10.50 11.32 3.42
C LEU A 43 -9.54 12.16 4.26
N LYS A 44 -10.04 12.91 5.24
CA LYS A 44 -9.18 13.69 6.15
C LYS A 44 -8.23 12.83 6.95
N ALA A 45 -8.63 11.63 7.32
CA ALA A 45 -7.77 10.69 8.02
C ALA A 45 -6.76 10.01 7.08
N ALA A 46 -7.16 9.71 5.84
CA ALA A 46 -6.37 8.94 4.88
C ALA A 46 -5.38 9.78 4.08
N LEU A 47 -5.71 11.05 3.77
CA LEU A 47 -4.88 11.91 2.92
C LEU A 47 -3.97 12.79 3.76
N LEU A 48 -2.67 12.54 3.68
CA LEU A 48 -1.64 13.19 4.47
C LEU A 48 -0.75 14.10 3.62
N GLY A 49 -0.05 15.04 4.28
CA GLY A 49 0.77 16.03 3.61
C GLY A 49 2.11 15.50 3.14
N LYS A 50 2.77 14.67 3.94
CA LYS A 50 4.13 14.23 3.69
C LYS A 50 4.33 12.73 3.91
N SER A 51 4.86 12.07 2.88
CA SER A 51 5.23 10.67 2.93
C SER A 51 6.50 10.42 3.76
N ARG A 52 6.73 9.15 4.10
CA ARG A 52 7.97 8.74 4.79
C ARG A 52 9.20 8.79 3.87
N GLY A 53 9.02 8.80 2.56
CA GLY A 53 10.09 8.69 1.57
C GLY A 53 10.77 7.31 1.54
N GLU A 54 11.61 7.10 0.56
CA GLU A 54 12.38 5.88 0.42
C GLU A 54 13.72 5.98 1.16
N ARG A 55 14.01 4.97 1.98
CA ARG A 55 15.22 4.86 2.80
C ARG A 55 15.81 3.45 2.74
N GLY A 56 15.85 2.85 1.55
CA GLY A 56 16.23 1.45 1.37
C GLY A 56 15.34 0.52 2.21
N LYS A 57 15.90 -0.52 2.78
CA LYS A 57 15.14 -1.47 3.62
C LYS A 57 14.40 -0.84 4.81
N ASN A 58 14.84 0.34 5.26
CA ASN A 58 14.20 1.06 6.37
C ASN A 58 12.90 1.74 5.94
N THR A 59 12.60 1.81 4.66
CA THR A 59 11.31 2.30 4.12
C THR A 59 10.15 1.52 4.73
N VAL A 60 10.32 0.23 4.95
CA VAL A 60 9.31 -0.68 5.49
C VAL A 60 9.74 -1.27 6.83
N GLU A 61 10.32 -0.45 7.68
CA GLU A 61 10.60 -0.83 9.07
C GLU A 61 9.28 -1.04 9.83
N LEU A 62 9.11 -2.23 10.40
CA LEU A 62 7.92 -2.59 11.15
C LEU A 62 8.00 -2.03 12.57
N SER A 63 7.03 -1.19 12.91
CA SER A 63 6.89 -0.67 14.29
C SER A 63 6.22 -1.68 15.23
N GLY A 64 5.42 -2.60 14.69
CA GLY A 64 4.62 -3.55 15.48
C GLY A 64 3.41 -2.92 16.18
N LYS A 65 3.14 -1.64 15.92
CA LYS A 65 2.04 -0.91 16.55
C LYS A 65 0.69 -1.26 15.95
N THR A 66 -0.34 -1.20 16.79
CA THR A 66 -1.75 -1.35 16.39
C THR A 66 -2.49 -0.01 16.31
N THR A 67 -1.93 1.03 16.90
CA THR A 67 -2.51 2.38 16.97
C THR A 67 -1.46 3.45 16.73
N GLY A 68 -1.91 4.66 16.38
CA GLY A 68 -1.01 5.79 16.14
C GLY A 68 -0.21 5.68 14.85
N LEU A 69 -0.62 4.82 13.93
CA LEU A 69 -0.04 4.70 12.60
C LEU A 69 -0.65 5.75 11.65
N ALA A 70 0.09 6.05 10.57
CA ALA A 70 -0.35 7.02 9.57
C ALA A 70 -1.58 6.53 8.80
N GLY A 71 -2.56 7.39 8.62
CA GLY A 71 -3.71 7.14 7.77
C GLY A 71 -4.97 6.73 8.51
N ILE A 72 -5.95 6.26 7.74
CA ILE A 72 -7.20 5.77 8.29
C ILE A 72 -7.09 4.32 8.75
N ARG A 73 -7.57 4.05 9.95
CA ARG A 73 -7.64 2.69 10.47
C ARG A 73 -8.71 1.90 9.70
N VAL A 74 -8.37 0.73 9.22
CA VAL A 74 -9.29 -0.13 8.46
C VAL A 74 -10.52 -0.51 9.30
N GLY A 75 -10.35 -0.65 10.62
CA GLY A 75 -11.47 -0.86 11.54
C GLY A 75 -12.55 0.22 11.50
N ASP A 76 -12.20 1.43 11.07
CA ASP A 76 -13.13 2.57 10.96
C ASP A 76 -13.82 2.67 9.58
N LEU A 77 -13.57 1.71 8.70
CA LEU A 77 -14.19 1.63 7.39
C LEU A 77 -15.47 0.80 7.40
N ALA A 78 -16.33 1.03 6.41
CA ALA A 78 -17.49 0.18 6.17
C ALA A 78 -17.08 -1.20 5.61
N ALA A 79 -17.98 -2.18 5.66
CA ALA A 79 -17.67 -3.55 5.26
C ALA A 79 -17.21 -3.68 3.80
N ASP A 80 -17.83 -2.95 2.88
CA ASP A 80 -17.45 -2.91 1.46
C ASP A 80 -16.07 -2.29 1.25
N GLN A 81 -15.75 -1.22 1.99
CA GLN A 81 -14.44 -0.58 1.98
C GLN A 81 -13.35 -1.52 2.53
N LYS A 82 -13.62 -2.20 3.65
CA LYS A 82 -12.72 -3.24 4.22
C LYS A 82 -12.43 -4.35 3.22
N GLY A 83 -13.46 -4.84 2.55
CA GLY A 83 -13.33 -5.85 1.51
C GLY A 83 -12.43 -5.38 0.36
N HIS A 84 -12.53 -4.12 0.00
CA HIS A 84 -11.69 -3.52 -1.05
C HIS A 84 -10.22 -3.37 -0.62
N VAL A 85 -9.98 -3.00 0.64
CA VAL A 85 -8.61 -3.01 1.21
C VAL A 85 -7.99 -4.41 1.13
N MET A 86 -8.76 -5.45 1.37
CA MET A 86 -8.26 -6.82 1.23
C MET A 86 -7.94 -7.20 -0.23
N LYS A 87 -8.60 -6.60 -1.20
CA LYS A 87 -8.20 -6.73 -2.61
C LYS A 87 -6.87 -6.03 -2.89
N VAL A 88 -6.61 -4.88 -2.24
CA VAL A 88 -5.30 -4.22 -2.30
C VAL A 88 -4.20 -5.15 -1.77
N VAL A 89 -4.42 -5.78 -0.63
CA VAL A 89 -3.50 -6.76 -0.05
C VAL A 89 -3.24 -7.91 -1.02
N GLY A 90 -4.30 -8.45 -1.64
CA GLY A 90 -4.19 -9.51 -2.64
C GLY A 90 -3.35 -9.09 -3.84
N ASP A 91 -3.55 -7.88 -4.34
CA ASP A 91 -2.80 -7.33 -5.47
C ASP A 91 -1.30 -7.12 -5.12
N LEU A 92 -0.99 -6.68 -3.89
CA LEU A 92 0.39 -6.56 -3.41
C LEU A 92 1.11 -7.91 -3.36
N LEU A 93 0.39 -8.97 -3.10
CA LEU A 93 0.93 -10.32 -2.97
C LEU A 93 0.90 -11.11 -4.28
N ALA A 94 0.18 -10.65 -5.29
CA ALA A 94 0.03 -11.33 -6.58
C ALA A 94 1.35 -11.66 -7.30
N PRO A 95 2.44 -10.85 -7.18
CA PRO A 95 3.72 -11.19 -7.79
C PRO A 95 4.45 -12.38 -7.16
N PHE A 96 4.02 -12.84 -5.98
CA PHE A 96 4.68 -13.92 -5.23
C PHE A 96 4.03 -15.27 -5.48
N ARG A 97 4.73 -16.35 -5.10
CA ARG A 97 4.15 -17.69 -5.16
C ARG A 97 2.92 -17.80 -4.27
N GLU A 98 1.97 -18.58 -4.68
CA GLU A 98 0.68 -18.70 -3.97
C GLU A 98 0.87 -19.13 -2.50
N GLU A 99 1.76 -20.07 -2.24
CA GLU A 99 2.06 -20.55 -0.88
C GLU A 99 2.58 -19.40 0.02
N ASP A 100 3.52 -18.61 -0.51
CA ASP A 100 4.08 -17.46 0.20
C ASP A 100 3.02 -16.38 0.44
N SER A 101 2.14 -16.17 -0.54
CA SER A 101 1.03 -15.21 -0.44
C SER A 101 0.00 -15.64 0.60
N GLN A 102 -0.35 -16.91 0.64
CA GLN A 102 -1.28 -17.46 1.63
C GLN A 102 -0.72 -17.36 3.06
N GLU A 103 0.56 -17.67 3.23
CA GLU A 103 1.23 -17.50 4.52
C GLU A 103 1.27 -16.03 4.96
N ALA A 104 1.61 -15.13 4.04
CA ALA A 104 1.59 -13.69 4.30
C ALA A 104 0.21 -13.19 4.74
N ILE A 105 -0.85 -13.59 4.04
CA ILE A 105 -2.23 -13.25 4.40
C ILE A 105 -2.58 -13.76 5.80
N LYS A 106 -2.14 -14.97 6.14
CA LYS A 106 -2.35 -15.56 7.48
C LYS A 106 -1.71 -14.68 8.56
N HIS A 107 -0.48 -14.22 8.34
CA HIS A 107 0.21 -13.34 9.29
C HIS A 107 -0.48 -11.97 9.40
N ILE A 108 -0.93 -11.39 8.29
CA ILE A 108 -1.69 -10.13 8.29
C ILE A 108 -2.99 -10.27 9.09
N LYS A 109 -3.73 -11.34 8.85
CA LYS A 109 -4.98 -11.63 9.58
C LYS A 109 -4.74 -11.87 11.08
N ALA A 110 -3.64 -12.51 11.43
CA ALA A 110 -3.28 -12.74 12.83
C ALA A 110 -2.97 -11.45 13.59
N GLY A 111 -2.45 -10.42 12.89
CA GLY A 111 -2.26 -9.08 13.45
C GLY A 111 -3.55 -8.27 13.56
N GLY A 112 -4.62 -8.75 12.95
CA GLY A 112 -5.92 -8.07 12.86
C GLY A 112 -6.00 -7.11 11.67
N ILE A 113 -6.83 -7.44 10.71
CA ILE A 113 -7.07 -6.61 9.52
C ILE A 113 -7.53 -5.20 9.93
N GLU A 114 -8.31 -5.10 11.00
CA GLU A 114 -8.82 -3.84 11.53
C GLU A 114 -7.73 -2.91 12.04
N ASN A 115 -6.55 -3.43 12.34
CA ASN A 115 -5.38 -2.66 12.78
C ASN A 115 -4.52 -2.17 11.62
N LEU A 116 -4.86 -2.48 10.38
CA LEU A 116 -4.23 -1.88 9.21
C LEU A 116 -4.63 -0.41 9.09
N HIS A 117 -3.70 0.41 8.61
CA HIS A 117 -3.90 1.82 8.34
C HIS A 117 -3.50 2.12 6.91
N LEU A 118 -4.39 2.79 6.17
CA LEU A 118 -4.18 3.18 4.78
C LEU A 118 -3.98 4.69 4.68
N SER A 119 -2.94 5.12 3.99
CA SER A 119 -2.63 6.54 3.78
C SER A 119 -2.21 6.82 2.35
N PHE A 120 -2.59 8.01 1.90
CA PHE A 120 -2.22 8.60 0.61
C PHE A 120 -1.51 9.93 0.87
N TYR A 121 -0.64 10.36 -0.04
CA TYR A 121 0.25 11.49 0.23
C TYR A 121 0.19 12.57 -0.83
N ARG A 122 0.06 13.85 -0.37
CA ARG A 122 -0.01 15.01 -1.26
C ARG A 122 1.34 15.52 -1.72
N ASP A 123 2.42 15.24 -1.00
CA ASP A 123 3.77 15.71 -1.32
C ASP A 123 4.31 15.11 -2.61
N GLU A 124 3.73 14.00 -3.03
CA GLU A 124 3.98 13.39 -4.32
C GLU A 124 2.80 13.63 -5.26
N ASN A 125 3.11 13.92 -6.50
CA ASN A 125 2.13 14.36 -7.47
C ASN A 125 1.10 13.27 -7.80
N LEU A 126 -0.17 13.67 -7.92
CA LEU A 126 -1.25 12.84 -8.42
C LEU A 126 -1.05 12.48 -9.91
N GLY A 127 -0.27 13.26 -10.62
CA GLY A 127 -0.14 13.14 -12.08
C GLY A 127 -1.42 13.57 -12.82
N ASP A 128 -1.43 13.30 -14.11
CA ASP A 128 -2.56 13.62 -14.99
C ASP A 128 -3.59 12.49 -15.11
N ASP A 129 -3.38 11.39 -14.40
CA ASP A 129 -4.18 10.17 -14.50
C ASP A 129 -5.22 9.99 -13.37
N GLU A 130 -5.28 10.95 -12.45
CA GLU A 130 -6.18 10.94 -11.29
C GLU A 130 -5.96 9.77 -10.31
N VAL A 131 -4.76 9.18 -10.32
CA VAL A 131 -4.36 8.09 -9.41
C VAL A 131 -3.23 8.56 -8.50
N TRP A 132 -3.41 8.45 -7.18
CA TRP A 132 -2.36 8.80 -6.24
C TRP A 132 -1.11 7.93 -6.44
N ASP A 133 0.05 8.58 -6.60
CA ASP A 133 1.32 7.92 -6.88
C ASP A 133 1.98 7.34 -5.63
N VAL A 134 1.72 7.94 -4.48
CA VAL A 134 2.32 7.48 -3.22
C VAL A 134 1.23 7.13 -2.21
N TRP A 135 1.28 5.91 -1.74
CA TRP A 135 0.37 5.40 -0.72
C TRP A 135 1.04 4.31 0.12
N GLN A 136 0.47 4.04 1.27
CA GLN A 136 1.03 3.12 2.25
C GLN A 136 -0.07 2.34 2.95
N LEU A 137 0.20 1.08 3.25
CA LEU A 137 -0.61 0.24 4.11
C LEU A 137 0.28 -0.29 5.23
N GLU A 138 -0.07 -0.01 6.48
CA GLU A 138 0.73 -0.39 7.64
C GLU A 138 -0.13 -0.97 8.74
N GLY A 139 0.37 -2.01 9.39
CA GLY A 139 -0.23 -2.66 10.55
C GLY A 139 0.83 -3.32 11.43
N PRO A 140 0.42 -4.07 12.46
CA PRO A 140 1.37 -4.67 13.39
C PRO A 140 2.32 -5.68 12.73
N ASN A 141 1.88 -6.34 11.66
CA ASN A 141 2.61 -7.42 11.01
C ASN A 141 3.00 -7.14 9.57
N MET A 142 2.65 -5.98 9.04
CA MET A 142 3.01 -5.60 7.67
C MET A 142 3.25 -4.11 7.52
N VAL A 143 4.15 -3.78 6.63
CA VAL A 143 4.26 -2.45 6.02
C VAL A 143 4.40 -2.61 4.52
N SER A 144 3.61 -1.86 3.77
CA SER A 144 3.75 -1.70 2.34
C SER A 144 3.84 -0.21 2.01
N TYR A 145 4.83 0.16 1.23
CA TYR A 145 5.01 1.53 0.73
C TYR A 145 5.15 1.49 -0.78
N PHE A 146 4.31 2.25 -1.47
CA PHE A 146 4.25 2.30 -2.92
C PHE A 146 4.54 3.71 -3.40
N ARG A 147 5.43 3.82 -4.39
CA ARG A 147 5.71 5.05 -5.12
C ARG A 147 5.59 4.79 -6.62
N GLY A 148 4.69 5.51 -7.30
CA GLY A 148 4.40 5.31 -8.72
C GLY A 148 5.23 6.17 -9.68
N LEU A 149 5.78 7.29 -9.23
CA LEU A 149 6.55 8.24 -10.03
C LEU A 149 8.03 8.26 -9.64
N PRO A 150 8.97 8.34 -10.61
CA PRO A 150 8.83 8.29 -12.08
C PRO A 150 8.52 6.90 -12.64
N HIS A 151 8.67 5.87 -11.85
CA HIS A 151 8.29 4.49 -12.11
C HIS A 151 7.97 3.80 -10.78
N VAL A 152 7.31 2.65 -10.84
CA VAL A 152 6.87 1.96 -9.63
C VAL A 152 8.05 1.45 -8.82
N HIS A 153 8.08 1.85 -7.55
CA HIS A 153 8.85 1.21 -6.49
C HIS A 153 7.89 0.71 -5.42
N ALA A 154 7.83 -0.58 -5.22
CA ALA A 154 7.01 -1.20 -4.20
C ALA A 154 7.89 -1.87 -3.14
N TRP A 155 7.67 -1.47 -1.90
CA TRP A 155 8.34 -2.00 -0.72
C TRP A 155 7.36 -2.74 0.14
N LEU A 156 7.71 -3.93 0.58
CA LEU A 156 6.84 -4.79 1.36
C LEU A 156 7.61 -5.52 2.45
N HIS A 157 7.09 -5.50 3.66
CA HIS A 157 7.60 -6.29 4.77
C HIS A 157 6.44 -6.91 5.54
N ILE A 158 6.44 -8.21 5.64
CA ILE A 158 5.44 -8.98 6.39
C ILE A 158 6.19 -9.96 7.31
N ARG A 159 5.77 -10.04 8.56
CA ARG A 159 6.35 -10.98 9.52
C ARG A 159 5.28 -11.70 10.33
N GLU A 160 5.68 -12.79 10.95
CA GLU A 160 4.86 -13.46 11.97
C GLU A 160 4.53 -12.51 13.13
N PRO A 161 3.34 -12.65 13.72
CA PRO A 161 3.04 -11.98 14.99
C PRO A 161 4.09 -12.36 16.05
N SER A 162 4.54 -11.38 16.80
CA SER A 162 5.42 -11.60 17.95
C SER A 162 4.65 -12.13 19.15
#